data_ad6885add94b846bbfb591760e5c4275
#
_entry.id   ad6885add94b846bbfb591760e5c4275
#
_cell.length_a   1.000
_cell.length_b   1.000
_cell.length_c   1.000
_cell.angle_alpha   90.00
_cell.angle_beta   90.00
_cell.angle_gamma   90.00
#
_symmetry.space_group_name_H-M   'P 1'
#
loop_
_entity.id
_entity.type
_entity.pdbx_description
1 polymer ?
#
loop_
_entity_poly.entity_id
_entity_poly.type
_entity_poly.pdbx_seq_one_letter_code
_entity_poly.pdbx_strand_id
1 'polypeptide(L)'
;TGGLSMQYDMGSAFDEADIKTALNGLGIESYTITEQGADTNEVIIRIKEISEDDVQNLQSNFETALAEKYPNLTRSGDVNYVGPVAGKTLLTNAFLSVLIASALMLVYIAIRFDLNSGLAAVFGLVHDVLMMLSFMVLLRNVIQMNSSFIAAMLTIVGYSINNTIVIFDRIRENAKKMG
;
A
#
# COMPACT_ATOMS: atom_id res chain seq x y z
N THR A 1 7.96 6.63 -4.67
CA THR A 1 9.10 6.80 -3.78
C THR A 1 9.50 5.45 -3.26
N GLY A 2 10.77 5.06 -3.41
CA GLY A 2 11.32 3.83 -2.88
C GLY A 2 11.62 3.93 -1.39
N GLY A 3 12.19 2.89 -0.82
CA GLY A 3 12.61 2.85 0.57
C GLY A 3 12.94 1.45 1.06
N LEU A 4 13.37 1.36 2.29
CA LEU A 4 13.68 0.14 2.99
C LEU A 4 12.65 -0.09 4.10
N SER A 5 12.12 -1.30 4.21
CA SER A 5 11.29 -1.75 5.32
C SER A 5 11.96 -2.93 6.00
N MET A 6 12.17 -2.83 7.31
CA MET A 6 12.76 -3.85 8.15
C MET A 6 11.81 -4.15 9.30
N GLN A 7 11.68 -5.41 9.68
CA GLN A 7 10.86 -5.84 10.81
C GLN A 7 11.71 -6.59 11.81
N TYR A 8 11.65 -6.16 13.07
CA TYR A 8 12.40 -6.73 14.17
C TYR A 8 11.47 -7.09 15.32
N ASP A 9 11.77 -8.20 15.98
CA ASP A 9 11.32 -8.51 17.33
C ASP A 9 12.41 -8.07 18.30
N MET A 10 12.07 -7.15 19.18
CA MET A 10 13.01 -6.59 20.17
C MET A 10 13.28 -7.56 21.32
N GLY A 11 12.52 -8.69 21.42
CA GLY A 11 12.66 -9.71 22.45
C GLY A 11 12.27 -9.28 23.87
N SER A 12 11.94 -8.01 24.06
CA SER A 12 11.50 -7.40 25.31
C SER A 12 10.78 -6.07 25.03
N ALA A 13 10.11 -5.53 26.03
CA ALA A 13 9.54 -4.19 25.95
C ALA A 13 10.64 -3.18 25.59
N PHE A 14 10.39 -2.31 24.65
CA PHE A 14 11.35 -1.36 24.11
C PHE A 14 10.83 0.08 24.16
N ASP A 15 11.77 1.03 24.10
CA ASP A 15 11.45 2.45 23.96
C ASP A 15 11.74 2.88 22.52
N GLU A 16 10.76 3.48 21.87
CA GLU A 16 10.91 4.05 20.53
C GLU A 16 12.07 5.07 20.44
N ALA A 17 12.40 5.74 21.56
CA ALA A 17 13.49 6.69 21.63
C ALA A 17 14.85 6.03 21.37
N ASP A 18 15.04 4.77 21.74
CA ASP A 18 16.28 4.03 21.49
C ASP A 18 16.48 3.74 20.01
N ILE A 19 15.39 3.35 19.34
CA ILE A 19 15.39 3.10 17.90
C ILE A 19 15.69 4.40 17.14
N LYS A 20 15.07 5.51 17.56
CA LYS A 20 15.35 6.85 17.00
C LYS A 20 16.81 7.25 17.19
N THR A 21 17.36 7.00 18.36
CA THR A 21 18.76 7.32 18.68
C THR A 21 19.72 6.51 17.80
N ALA A 22 19.44 5.21 17.62
CA ALA A 22 20.24 4.35 16.77
C ALA A 22 20.19 4.79 15.30
N LEU A 23 18.99 5.08 14.76
CA LEU A 23 18.84 5.54 13.38
C LEU A 23 19.48 6.90 13.14
N ASN A 24 19.31 7.85 14.05
CA ASN A 24 19.92 9.17 13.95
C ASN A 24 21.46 9.08 14.05
N GLY A 25 21.97 8.18 14.90
CA GLY A 25 23.42 7.90 15.00
C GLY A 25 24.02 7.32 13.71
N LEU A 26 23.20 6.67 12.89
CA LEU A 26 23.56 6.16 11.56
C LEU A 26 23.32 7.18 10.43
N GLY A 27 22.93 8.41 10.76
CA GLY A 27 22.70 9.48 9.79
C GLY A 27 21.36 9.36 9.04
N ILE A 28 20.43 8.56 9.54
CA ILE A 28 19.10 8.40 8.94
C ILE A 28 18.12 9.37 9.62
N GLU A 29 17.66 10.36 8.86
CA GLU A 29 16.73 11.39 9.36
C GLU A 29 15.28 11.14 8.92
N SER A 30 15.07 10.39 7.81
CA SER A 30 13.76 10.19 7.21
C SER A 30 13.28 8.76 7.39
N TYR A 31 12.64 8.50 8.51
CA TYR A 31 12.10 7.16 8.85
C TYR A 31 10.71 7.23 9.47
N THR A 32 10.06 6.08 9.54
CA THR A 32 8.80 5.86 10.26
C THR A 32 8.94 4.59 11.07
N ILE A 33 8.62 4.65 12.36
CA ILE A 33 8.59 3.51 13.26
C ILE A 33 7.11 3.17 13.50
N THR A 34 6.75 1.91 13.42
CA THR A 34 5.39 1.42 13.67
C THR A 34 5.48 0.18 14.54
N GLU A 35 4.93 0.24 15.74
CA GLU A 35 4.78 -0.91 16.63
C GLU A 35 3.72 -1.85 16.06
N GLN A 36 3.98 -3.15 16.07
CA GLN A 36 3.07 -4.15 15.53
C GLN A 36 2.38 -4.91 16.67
N GLY A 37 1.16 -4.43 17.02
CA GLY A 37 0.34 -5.02 18.08
C GLY A 37 0.65 -4.51 19.49
N ALA A 38 -0.37 -4.48 20.34
CA ALA A 38 -0.27 -3.94 21.70
C ALA A 38 0.52 -4.86 22.67
N ASP A 39 0.64 -6.16 22.32
CA ASP A 39 1.27 -7.19 23.16
C ASP A 39 2.52 -7.83 22.51
N THR A 40 2.99 -7.28 21.39
CA THR A 40 4.17 -7.78 20.68
C THR A 40 5.31 -6.82 20.83
N ASN A 41 6.53 -7.37 20.99
CA ASN A 41 7.75 -6.58 20.98
C ASN A 41 8.23 -6.32 19.54
N GLU A 42 7.34 -6.42 18.57
CA GLU A 42 7.66 -6.26 17.16
C GLU A 42 7.57 -4.81 16.70
N VAL A 43 8.53 -4.42 15.90
CA VAL A 43 8.62 -3.08 15.33
C VAL A 43 8.89 -3.16 13.82
N ILE A 44 8.19 -2.35 13.05
CA ILE A 44 8.47 -2.13 11.64
C ILE A 44 9.11 -0.76 11.47
N ILE A 45 10.32 -0.77 10.94
CA ILE A 45 11.10 0.44 10.65
C ILE A 45 11.11 0.63 9.14
N ARG A 46 10.69 1.80 8.70
CA ARG A 46 10.70 2.18 7.28
C ARG A 46 11.55 3.40 7.08
N ILE A 47 12.51 3.30 6.17
CA ILE A 47 13.48 4.34 5.86
C ILE A 47 13.24 4.78 4.42
N LYS A 48 13.15 6.07 4.21
CA LYS A 48 13.04 6.66 2.88
C LYS A 48 14.44 6.96 2.34
N GLU A 49 14.58 6.86 1.02
CA GLU A 49 15.77 7.37 0.32
C GLU A 49 17.11 6.75 0.76
N ILE A 50 17.16 5.42 0.83
CA ILE A 50 18.39 4.69 1.01
C ILE A 50 18.85 4.07 -0.31
N SER A 51 20.16 3.99 -0.57
CA SER A 51 20.72 3.27 -1.71
C SER A 51 20.78 1.77 -1.42
N GLU A 52 20.73 0.95 -2.50
CA GLU A 52 20.78 -0.52 -2.37
C GLU A 52 22.08 -0.98 -1.72
N ASP A 53 23.18 -0.33 -2.05
CA ASP A 53 24.51 -0.64 -1.54
C ASP A 53 24.62 -0.40 -0.02
N ASP A 54 23.85 0.55 0.53
CA ASP A 54 23.87 0.90 1.93
C ASP A 54 22.96 0.04 2.81
N VAL A 55 22.04 -0.74 2.20
CA VAL A 55 21.04 -1.53 2.93
C VAL A 55 21.69 -2.52 3.90
N GLN A 56 22.67 -3.31 3.44
CA GLN A 56 23.31 -4.32 4.27
C GLN A 56 24.14 -3.69 5.39
N ASN A 57 24.87 -2.62 5.07
CA ASN A 57 25.66 -1.89 6.05
C ASN A 57 24.77 -1.25 7.12
N LEU A 58 23.66 -0.65 6.70
CA LEU A 58 22.72 -0.06 7.63
C LEU A 58 22.12 -1.09 8.58
N GLN A 59 21.70 -2.26 8.06
CA GLN A 59 21.15 -3.33 8.89
C GLN A 59 22.15 -3.80 9.93
N SER A 60 23.38 -4.12 9.50
CA SER A 60 24.45 -4.60 10.37
C SER A 60 24.78 -3.59 11.48
N ASN A 61 24.87 -2.32 11.11
CA ASN A 61 25.18 -1.24 12.04
C ASN A 61 24.00 -0.97 13.00
N PHE A 62 22.76 -1.06 12.53
CA PHE A 62 21.56 -0.91 13.35
C PHE A 62 21.43 -2.04 14.37
N GLU A 63 21.61 -3.29 13.94
CA GLU A 63 21.59 -4.45 14.82
C GLU A 63 22.71 -4.34 15.87
N THR A 64 23.91 -3.93 15.47
CA THR A 64 25.05 -3.73 16.39
C THR A 64 24.77 -2.61 17.41
N ALA A 65 24.17 -1.51 16.98
CA ALA A 65 23.87 -0.37 17.86
C ALA A 65 22.84 -0.72 18.95
N LEU A 66 21.94 -1.65 18.66
CA LEU A 66 20.89 -2.06 19.60
C LEU A 66 21.23 -3.35 20.38
N ALA A 67 22.22 -4.13 19.93
CA ALA A 67 22.57 -5.43 20.53
C ALA A 67 22.96 -5.33 22.02
N GLU A 68 23.58 -4.22 22.45
CA GLU A 68 23.95 -4.01 23.83
C GLU A 68 22.73 -3.85 24.76
N LYS A 69 21.69 -3.16 24.27
CA LYS A 69 20.48 -2.89 25.04
C LYS A 69 19.41 -3.96 24.86
N TYR A 70 19.35 -4.56 23.69
CA TYR A 70 18.38 -5.58 23.30
C TYR A 70 19.08 -6.86 22.81
N PRO A 71 19.64 -7.67 23.71
CA PRO A 71 20.46 -8.85 23.35
C PRO A 71 19.63 -9.95 22.66
N ASN A 72 18.31 -9.93 22.80
CA ASN A 72 17.38 -10.87 22.17
C ASN A 72 16.76 -10.30 20.86
N LEU A 73 17.30 -9.19 20.36
CA LEU A 73 16.87 -8.61 19.10
C LEU A 73 16.99 -9.64 17.98
N THR A 74 15.90 -9.94 17.32
CA THR A 74 15.87 -10.84 16.17
C THR A 74 15.09 -10.20 15.02
N ARG A 75 15.48 -10.58 13.81
CA ARG A 75 14.71 -10.17 12.62
C ARG A 75 13.48 -11.06 12.51
N SER A 76 12.28 -10.47 12.56
CA SER A 76 11.01 -11.19 12.54
C SER A 76 10.37 -11.26 11.15
N GLY A 77 10.87 -10.49 10.18
CA GLY A 77 10.32 -10.44 8.82
C GLY A 77 11.38 -10.23 7.74
N ASP A 78 10.90 -10.30 6.51
CA ASP A 78 11.73 -10.04 5.33
C ASP A 78 12.12 -8.56 5.24
N VAL A 79 13.33 -8.34 4.79
CA VAL A 79 13.80 -7.01 4.44
C VAL A 79 13.29 -6.69 3.04
N ASN A 80 12.41 -5.70 2.96
CA ASN A 80 11.86 -5.26 1.69
C ASN A 80 12.49 -3.93 1.28
N TYR A 81 13.33 -4.00 0.26
CA TYR A 81 13.90 -2.82 -0.38
C TYR A 81 13.25 -2.57 -1.73
N VAL A 82 12.81 -1.34 -1.95
CA VAL A 82 12.29 -0.87 -3.24
C VAL A 82 13.09 0.37 -3.63
N GLY A 83 13.90 0.25 -4.66
CA GLY A 83 14.65 1.38 -5.18
C GLY A 83 13.74 2.52 -5.67
N PRO A 84 14.20 3.79 -5.61
CA PRO A 84 13.39 4.96 -5.97
C PRO A 84 12.85 4.90 -7.41
N VAL A 85 13.66 4.41 -8.34
CA VAL A 85 13.27 4.24 -9.75
C VAL A 85 12.21 3.16 -9.90
N ALA A 86 12.40 2.02 -9.24
CA ALA A 86 11.43 0.93 -9.26
C ALA A 86 10.10 1.35 -8.63
N GLY A 87 10.13 2.03 -7.49
CA GLY A 87 8.93 2.55 -6.83
C GLY A 87 8.14 3.53 -7.71
N LYS A 88 8.83 4.45 -8.39
CA LYS A 88 8.19 5.37 -9.33
C LYS A 88 7.57 4.65 -10.52
N THR A 89 8.28 3.70 -11.09
CA THR A 89 7.81 2.90 -12.23
C THR A 89 6.58 2.06 -11.84
N LEU A 90 6.61 1.41 -10.67
CA LEU A 90 5.47 0.65 -10.16
C LEU A 90 4.23 1.51 -9.99
N LEU A 91 4.35 2.69 -9.40
CA LEU A 91 3.22 3.61 -9.22
C LEU A 91 2.67 4.11 -10.56
N THR A 92 3.57 4.49 -11.48
CA THR A 92 3.15 4.95 -12.81
C THR A 92 2.44 3.86 -13.60
N ASN A 93 2.99 2.64 -13.60
CA ASN A 93 2.39 1.51 -14.29
C ASN A 93 1.06 1.10 -13.64
N ALA A 94 0.95 1.12 -12.31
CA ALA A 94 -0.30 0.85 -11.62
C ALA A 94 -1.38 1.87 -12.00
N PHE A 95 -1.06 3.17 -11.97
CA PHE A 95 -1.99 4.22 -12.36
C PHE A 95 -2.42 4.10 -13.83
N LEU A 96 -1.46 3.86 -14.73
CA LEU A 96 -1.74 3.65 -16.15
C LEU A 96 -2.62 2.42 -16.39
N SER A 97 -2.37 1.33 -15.69
CA SER A 97 -3.17 0.11 -15.77
C SER A 97 -4.61 0.33 -15.34
N VAL A 98 -4.84 1.06 -14.24
CA VAL A 98 -6.19 1.43 -13.79
C VAL A 98 -6.89 2.28 -14.83
N LEU A 99 -6.19 3.25 -15.42
CA LEU A 99 -6.74 4.16 -16.42
C LEU A 99 -7.13 3.41 -17.71
N ILE A 100 -6.26 2.52 -18.20
CA ILE A 100 -6.53 1.68 -19.37
C ILE A 100 -7.69 0.72 -19.09
N ALA A 101 -7.69 0.04 -17.95
CA ALA A 101 -8.75 -0.88 -17.56
C ALA A 101 -10.11 -0.15 -17.47
N SER A 102 -10.13 1.04 -16.88
CA SER A 102 -11.34 1.88 -16.80
C SER A 102 -11.82 2.31 -18.18
N ALA A 103 -10.93 2.71 -19.08
CA ALA A 103 -11.27 3.10 -20.45
C ALA A 103 -11.86 1.92 -21.25
N LEU A 104 -11.23 0.75 -21.19
CA LEU A 104 -11.73 -0.47 -21.85
C LEU A 104 -13.10 -0.87 -21.30
N MET A 105 -13.29 -0.74 -19.99
CA MET A 105 -14.56 -1.03 -19.36
C MET A 105 -15.67 -0.06 -19.80
N LEU A 106 -15.33 1.22 -19.92
CA LEU A 106 -16.26 2.21 -20.47
C LEU A 106 -16.72 1.87 -21.89
N VAL A 107 -15.77 1.48 -22.74
CA VAL A 107 -16.07 1.04 -24.11
C VAL A 107 -16.99 -0.19 -24.07
N TYR A 108 -16.70 -1.17 -23.22
CA TYR A 108 -17.55 -2.35 -23.06
C TYR A 108 -18.97 -1.98 -22.62
N ILE A 109 -19.12 -1.12 -21.60
CA ILE A 109 -20.44 -0.69 -21.09
C ILE A 109 -21.18 0.13 -22.15
N ALA A 110 -20.51 1.03 -22.88
CA ALA A 110 -21.12 1.83 -23.92
C ALA A 110 -21.66 0.99 -25.11
N ILE A 111 -20.98 -0.10 -25.43
CA ILE A 111 -21.42 -1.04 -26.48
C ILE A 111 -22.55 -1.95 -25.98
N ARG A 112 -22.47 -2.41 -24.73
CA ARG A 112 -23.36 -3.42 -24.16
C ARG A 112 -24.63 -2.82 -23.55
N PHE A 113 -24.53 -1.60 -23.02
CA PHE A 113 -25.58 -0.84 -22.33
C PHE A 113 -25.74 0.55 -22.98
N ASP A 114 -26.61 1.38 -22.42
CA ASP A 114 -26.78 2.76 -22.85
C ASP A 114 -25.72 3.71 -22.22
N LEU A 115 -25.54 4.87 -22.82
CA LEU A 115 -24.57 5.88 -22.39
C LEU A 115 -24.78 6.33 -20.93
N ASN A 116 -26.03 6.40 -20.47
CA ASN A 116 -26.33 6.82 -19.10
C ASN A 116 -25.82 5.80 -18.08
N SER A 117 -25.98 4.51 -18.37
CA SER A 117 -25.41 3.42 -17.56
C SER A 117 -23.89 3.48 -17.56
N GLY A 118 -23.28 3.78 -18.72
CA GLY A 118 -21.83 3.97 -18.81
C GLY A 118 -21.32 5.10 -17.92
N LEU A 119 -21.96 6.26 -17.98
CA LEU A 119 -21.62 7.40 -17.12
C LEU A 119 -21.78 7.07 -15.63
N ALA A 120 -22.90 6.43 -15.26
CA ALA A 120 -23.13 6.02 -13.87
C ALA A 120 -22.06 5.07 -13.36
N ALA A 121 -21.61 4.11 -14.20
CA ALA A 121 -20.51 3.20 -13.85
C ALA A 121 -19.20 3.93 -13.59
N VAL A 122 -18.87 4.95 -14.40
CA VAL A 122 -17.65 5.77 -14.18
C VAL A 122 -17.74 6.54 -12.88
N PHE A 123 -18.87 7.19 -12.61
CA PHE A 123 -19.05 7.91 -11.36
C PHE A 123 -18.92 6.98 -10.15
N GLY A 124 -19.49 5.76 -10.21
CA GLY A 124 -19.32 4.76 -9.17
C GLY A 124 -17.85 4.37 -8.96
N LEU A 125 -17.13 4.10 -10.04
CA LEU A 125 -15.72 3.74 -9.98
C LEU A 125 -14.86 4.87 -9.39
N VAL A 126 -15.06 6.11 -9.84
CA VAL A 126 -14.35 7.28 -9.31
C VAL A 126 -14.66 7.47 -7.83
N HIS A 127 -15.92 7.33 -7.42
CA HIS A 127 -16.33 7.38 -6.03
C HIS A 127 -15.60 6.33 -5.18
N ASP A 128 -15.55 5.08 -5.61
CA ASP A 128 -14.92 3.98 -4.87
C ASP A 128 -13.41 4.18 -4.72
N VAL A 129 -12.75 4.65 -5.78
CA VAL A 129 -11.32 5.00 -5.73
C VAL A 129 -11.08 6.17 -4.77
N LEU A 130 -11.91 7.22 -4.80
CA LEU A 130 -11.78 8.37 -3.91
C LEU A 130 -12.04 7.98 -2.45
N MET A 131 -13.05 7.15 -2.19
CA MET A 131 -13.32 6.63 -0.84
C MET A 131 -12.14 5.85 -0.31
N MET A 132 -11.56 4.95 -1.10
CA MET A 132 -10.40 4.17 -0.69
C MET A 132 -9.18 5.04 -0.40
N LEU A 133 -8.88 6.03 -1.26
CA LEU A 133 -7.81 7.00 -1.02
C LEU A 133 -8.06 7.82 0.24
N SER A 134 -9.32 8.21 0.50
CA SER A 134 -9.70 8.95 1.70
C SER A 134 -9.47 8.12 2.97
N PHE A 135 -9.89 6.86 2.99
CA PHE A 135 -9.61 5.95 4.09
C PHE A 135 -8.11 5.74 4.30
N MET A 136 -7.35 5.61 3.23
CA MET A 136 -5.90 5.50 3.32
C MET A 136 -5.26 6.74 3.95
N VAL A 137 -5.71 7.95 3.59
CA VAL A 137 -5.20 9.19 4.19
C VAL A 137 -5.58 9.29 5.67
N LEU A 138 -6.80 8.92 6.03
CA LEU A 138 -7.25 8.89 7.43
C LEU A 138 -6.45 7.89 8.28
N LEU A 139 -6.17 6.71 7.72
CA LEU A 139 -5.47 5.62 8.39
C LEU A 139 -3.97 5.59 8.08
N ARG A 140 -3.40 6.70 7.61
CA ARG A 140 -1.99 6.79 7.16
C ARG A 140 -0.96 6.35 8.21
N ASN A 141 -1.32 6.41 9.49
CA ASN A 141 -0.45 5.98 10.59
C ASN A 141 -0.44 4.46 10.78
N VAL A 142 -1.48 3.77 10.28
CA VAL A 142 -1.64 2.32 10.39
C VAL A 142 -1.43 1.64 9.04
N ILE A 143 -1.98 2.24 7.98
CA ILE A 143 -1.93 1.70 6.62
C ILE A 143 -0.92 2.49 5.79
N GLN A 144 -0.02 1.79 5.11
CA GLN A 144 0.97 2.41 4.26
C GLN A 144 0.82 2.00 2.80
N MET A 145 1.21 2.92 1.90
CA MET A 145 1.31 2.63 0.47
C MET A 145 2.47 1.68 0.20
N ASN A 146 2.15 0.43 -0.05
CA ASN A 146 3.08 -0.58 -0.50
C ASN A 146 2.51 -1.31 -1.74
N SER A 147 3.24 -2.27 -2.28
CA SER A 147 2.78 -3.07 -3.42
C SER A 147 1.48 -3.82 -3.14
N SER A 148 1.28 -4.28 -1.91
CA SER A 148 0.04 -4.96 -1.48
C SER A 148 -1.16 -4.01 -1.50
N PHE A 149 -0.98 -2.74 -1.11
CA PHE A 149 -2.02 -1.72 -1.20
C PHE A 149 -2.43 -1.45 -2.66
N ILE A 150 -1.45 -1.38 -3.59
CA ILE A 150 -1.73 -1.22 -5.02
C ILE A 150 -2.52 -2.41 -5.56
N ALA A 151 -2.13 -3.63 -5.18
CA ALA A 151 -2.86 -4.85 -5.55
C ALA A 151 -4.30 -4.85 -5.02
N ALA A 152 -4.49 -4.45 -3.76
CA ALA A 152 -5.82 -4.29 -3.16
C ALA A 152 -6.66 -3.25 -3.90
N MET A 153 -6.07 -2.11 -4.29
CA MET A 153 -6.73 -1.08 -5.09
C MET A 153 -7.23 -1.63 -6.42
N LEU A 154 -6.38 -2.33 -7.16
CA LEU A 154 -6.76 -2.94 -8.42
C LEU A 154 -7.89 -3.98 -8.25
N THR A 155 -7.85 -4.72 -7.15
CA THR A 155 -8.89 -5.70 -6.80
C THR A 155 -10.22 -5.02 -6.53
N ILE A 156 -10.25 -3.96 -5.73
CA ILE A 156 -11.47 -3.19 -5.42
C ILE A 156 -12.06 -2.60 -6.70
N VAL A 157 -11.23 -2.00 -7.56
CA VAL A 157 -11.64 -1.48 -8.87
C VAL A 157 -12.26 -2.59 -9.71
N GLY A 158 -11.65 -3.77 -9.79
CA GLY A 158 -12.15 -4.91 -10.54
C GLY A 158 -13.52 -5.40 -10.00
N TYR A 159 -13.68 -5.50 -8.70
CA TYR A 159 -14.96 -5.90 -8.09
C TYR A 159 -16.05 -4.83 -8.23
N SER A 160 -15.73 -3.56 -8.09
CA SER A 160 -16.68 -2.45 -8.28
C SER A 160 -17.25 -2.47 -9.69
N ILE A 161 -16.39 -2.62 -10.68
CA ILE A 161 -16.80 -2.73 -12.09
C ILE A 161 -17.68 -3.96 -12.31
N ASN A 162 -17.27 -5.13 -11.81
CA ASN A 162 -18.04 -6.36 -11.95
C ASN A 162 -19.43 -6.24 -11.33
N ASN A 163 -19.54 -5.68 -10.14
CA ASN A 163 -20.80 -5.45 -9.45
C ASN A 163 -21.71 -4.51 -10.26
N THR A 164 -21.16 -3.44 -10.80
CA THR A 164 -21.89 -2.48 -11.62
C THR A 164 -22.48 -3.16 -12.88
N ILE A 165 -21.71 -4.00 -13.56
CA ILE A 165 -22.17 -4.76 -14.73
C ILE A 165 -23.34 -5.68 -14.36
N VAL A 166 -23.21 -6.43 -13.27
CA VAL A 166 -24.25 -7.35 -12.80
C VAL A 166 -25.55 -6.60 -12.48
N ILE A 167 -25.46 -5.45 -11.82
CA ILE A 167 -26.62 -4.60 -11.50
C ILE A 167 -27.28 -4.11 -12.78
N PHE A 168 -26.52 -3.59 -13.74
CA PHE A 168 -27.08 -3.08 -15.00
C PHE A 168 -27.69 -4.19 -15.85
N ASP A 169 -27.12 -5.38 -15.86
CA ASP A 169 -27.69 -6.52 -16.57
C ASP A 169 -29.04 -6.93 -15.96
N ARG A 170 -29.18 -6.91 -14.64
CA ARG A 170 -30.44 -7.14 -13.93
C ARG A 170 -31.48 -6.06 -14.18
N ILE A 171 -31.06 -4.79 -14.15
CA ILE A 171 -32.00 -3.68 -14.49
C ILE A 171 -32.53 -3.85 -15.90
N ARG A 172 -31.68 -4.16 -16.87
CA ARG A 172 -32.04 -4.38 -18.25
C ARG A 172 -32.97 -5.59 -18.42
N GLU A 173 -32.71 -6.70 -17.75
CA GLU A 173 -33.56 -7.89 -17.76
C GLU A 173 -34.96 -7.56 -17.22
N ASN A 174 -35.04 -6.85 -16.10
CA ASN A 174 -36.32 -6.49 -15.48
C ASN A 174 -37.08 -5.47 -16.30
N ALA A 175 -36.40 -4.48 -16.89
CA ALA A 175 -37.03 -3.50 -17.77
C ALA A 175 -37.72 -4.16 -18.98
N LYS A 176 -37.14 -5.22 -19.55
CA LYS A 176 -37.75 -5.99 -20.65
C LYS A 176 -38.96 -6.82 -20.22
N LYS A 177 -39.07 -7.18 -18.93
CA LYS A 177 -40.21 -7.95 -18.40
C LYS A 177 -41.38 -7.05 -17.98
N MET A 178 -41.11 -5.79 -17.69
CA MET A 178 -42.14 -4.82 -17.27
C MET A 178 -42.74 -3.99 -18.41
N GLY A 179 -42.12 -3.98 -19.58
CA GLY A 179 -42.60 -3.30 -20.79
C GLY A 179 -43.11 -4.30 -21.80
#